data_3320ab286a120afebbe659c439875371
#
_entry.id   3320ab286a120afebbe659c439875371
#
_cell.length_a   1.000
_cell.length_b   1.000
_cell.length_c   1.000
_cell.angle_alpha   90.00
_cell.angle_beta   90.00
_cell.angle_gamma   90.00
#
_symmetry.space_group_name_H-M   'P 1'
#
loop_
_entity.id
_entity.type
_entity.pdbx_description
1 polymer ?
#
loop_
_entity_poly.entity_id
_entity_poly.type
_entity_poly.pdbx_seq_one_letter_code
_entity_poly.pdbx_strand_id
1 'polypeptide(L)'
;MTSRRRFLEQGTMALAAGPFAAGWAPAVHVPGRQAHDLVIRGGTVFDGAGGEGRVMDVAIRQGRVSAMTARLTERGAQEIDATGLVVSPGFVDIHSHGDGNLRDDPRAESVIRQGITTIVVGADGGSRFTGAPDASFAAWEQGLTAIGPTVNVASMVGLGSVRGAVVGEADRRATADEVARMAGMVEQALREGACGASTGLEYTPGAFAPLDELIALSRPLSARRLPYATHMRNEDDQLLEAIDESIAVARGAGCPLQVSHLKQQGTRNWAKIDACFARLRDARAAGIDAWFDVYPYEAYQTGLTNLFPVWARDGGDEAFLQRLDDPTTGARIRTESLGKVEVIGGWDNVQIARVSNPVDRDAEGKRLGAWARARGEDPYDAAVGLLRRNQVDVGMLGFAMSEANLDRLLAHEYGMVCSDGGSFAVDGPTRRGSPHPRGAGTMPRVLGRFVRERQALSLADALHKMTARPADRMHLRDRGRLAVGMAGDVVVFDAARVADTATFANPFQYPVGIAAVIVNGVVAVREGEHLANPGRVLR
;
A
#
# COMPACT_ATOMS: atom_id res chain seq x y z
N MET A 1 24.15 -57.29 34.47
CA MET A 1 24.92 -58.53 34.45
C MET A 1 25.21 -58.86 32.99
N THR A 2 26.51 -58.92 32.68
CA THR A 2 27.27 -59.72 31.74
C THR A 2 26.83 -59.74 30.27
N SER A 3 27.64 -59.58 29.34
CA SER A 3 29.08 -59.47 29.09
C SER A 3 29.35 -59.98 27.65
N ARG A 4 30.02 -59.19 26.85
CA ARG A 4 31.25 -59.44 26.08
C ARG A 4 31.30 -60.59 25.02
N ARG A 5 31.65 -60.20 23.82
CA ARG A 5 32.98 -60.28 23.11
C ARG A 5 33.21 -61.48 22.17
N ARG A 6 33.69 -61.14 20.97
CA ARG A 6 34.72 -61.80 20.10
C ARG A 6 34.30 -63.00 19.24
N PHE A 7 34.54 -62.94 17.93
CA PHE A 7 35.75 -63.54 17.32
C PHE A 7 35.98 -63.04 15.88
N LEU A 8 37.21 -62.70 15.66
CA LEU A 8 37.85 -62.57 14.34
C LEU A 8 38.37 -63.97 13.99
N GLU A 9 38.33 -64.35 12.69
CA GLU A 9 39.45 -65.09 12.09
C GLU A 9 39.42 -65.02 10.56
N GLN A 10 40.61 -65.06 10.02
CA GLN A 10 41.07 -64.84 8.68
C GLN A 10 40.86 -66.03 7.75
N GLY A 11 40.76 -65.80 6.47
CA GLY A 11 40.89 -66.85 5.44
C GLY A 11 41.26 -66.18 4.08
N THR A 12 42.55 -66.17 3.80
CA THR A 12 43.13 -65.85 2.50
C THR A 12 42.99 -67.03 1.57
N MET A 13 42.52 -66.84 0.32
CA MET A 13 42.94 -67.63 -0.85
C MET A 13 42.72 -66.97 -2.20
N ALA A 14 43.78 -66.80 -2.83
CA ALA A 14 44.27 -66.91 -4.20
C ALA A 14 43.43 -66.56 -5.42
N LEU A 15 44.06 -65.78 -6.27
CA LEU A 15 43.75 -65.35 -7.64
C LEU A 15 43.42 -66.50 -8.60
N ALA A 16 42.41 -66.30 -9.44
CA ALA A 16 42.36 -66.77 -10.81
C ALA A 16 41.84 -65.71 -11.75
N ALA A 17 42.66 -65.35 -12.76
CA ALA A 17 42.32 -64.37 -13.80
C ALA A 17 41.47 -65.05 -14.88
N GLY A 18 40.36 -64.37 -15.27
CA GLY A 18 39.52 -64.73 -16.42
C GLY A 18 38.98 -63.43 -17.07
N PRO A 19 38.71 -63.37 -18.38
CA PRO A 19 38.79 -62.20 -19.20
C PRO A 19 37.56 -61.25 -19.09
N PHE A 20 37.86 -59.97 -19.32
CA PHE A 20 36.96 -58.85 -19.42
C PHE A 20 35.69 -59.11 -20.24
N ALA A 21 34.53 -59.04 -19.63
CA ALA A 21 33.27 -58.69 -20.28
C ALA A 21 32.90 -57.28 -19.79
N ALA A 22 32.98 -56.31 -20.71
CA ALA A 22 32.51 -54.92 -20.45
C ALA A 22 30.99 -54.96 -20.26
N GLY A 23 30.55 -55.12 -19.04
CA GLY A 23 29.14 -54.94 -18.65
C GLY A 23 28.85 -53.46 -18.56
N TRP A 24 27.97 -52.96 -19.39
CA TRP A 24 27.29 -51.66 -19.19
C TRP A 24 26.56 -51.72 -17.85
N ALA A 25 27.14 -51.08 -16.84
CA ALA A 25 26.36 -50.73 -15.64
C ALA A 25 25.34 -49.67 -16.04
N PRO A 26 24.04 -49.85 -15.77
CA PRO A 26 23.09 -48.79 -15.97
C PRO A 26 23.51 -47.63 -15.06
N ALA A 27 23.66 -46.42 -15.64
CA ALA A 27 23.89 -45.20 -14.88
C ALA A 27 22.73 -45.09 -13.88
N VAL A 28 23.00 -45.30 -12.61
CA VAL A 28 22.08 -45.01 -11.53
C VAL A 28 21.88 -43.54 -11.55
N HIS A 29 20.76 -43.13 -12.09
CA HIS A 29 20.32 -41.75 -12.03
C HIS A 29 20.01 -41.42 -10.57
N VAL A 30 21.02 -40.96 -9.84
CA VAL A 30 20.83 -40.38 -8.50
C VAL A 30 19.99 -39.13 -8.74
N PRO A 31 18.73 -39.05 -8.24
CA PRO A 31 17.97 -37.82 -8.36
C PRO A 31 18.81 -36.69 -7.76
N GLY A 32 19.18 -35.71 -8.57
CA GLY A 32 19.98 -34.57 -8.12
C GLY A 32 19.37 -34.00 -6.86
N ARG A 33 20.18 -33.92 -5.79
CA ARG A 33 19.75 -33.37 -4.49
C ARG A 33 19.09 -32.01 -4.76
N GLN A 34 17.81 -31.87 -4.42
CA GLN A 34 17.12 -30.59 -4.55
C GLN A 34 17.84 -29.57 -3.66
N ALA A 35 18.58 -28.66 -4.28
CA ALA A 35 19.42 -27.71 -3.56
C ALA A 35 18.63 -26.48 -3.10
N HIS A 36 17.47 -26.23 -3.75
CA HIS A 36 16.63 -25.06 -3.54
C HIS A 36 15.16 -25.44 -3.40
N ASP A 37 14.39 -24.59 -2.72
CA ASP A 37 12.95 -24.78 -2.57
C ASP A 37 12.22 -24.39 -3.87
N LEU A 38 12.66 -23.28 -4.48
CA LEU A 38 12.13 -22.76 -5.74
C LEU A 38 13.26 -22.27 -6.64
N VAL A 39 13.16 -22.54 -7.96
CA VAL A 39 14.03 -21.93 -8.98
C VAL A 39 13.17 -21.31 -10.05
N ILE A 40 13.43 -20.04 -10.38
CA ILE A 40 12.83 -19.28 -11.48
C ILE A 40 13.86 -19.23 -12.60
N ARG A 41 13.49 -19.77 -13.79
CA ARG A 41 14.41 -20.02 -14.90
C ARG A 41 14.29 -19.00 -16.02
N GLY A 42 15.42 -18.48 -16.51
CA GLY A 42 15.54 -17.82 -17.82
C GLY A 42 14.76 -16.51 -17.98
N GLY A 43 14.34 -15.89 -16.87
CA GLY A 43 13.63 -14.62 -16.92
C GLY A 43 14.54 -13.41 -17.07
N THR A 44 14.03 -12.30 -17.61
CA THR A 44 14.71 -11.01 -17.57
C THR A 44 14.60 -10.42 -16.19
N VAL A 45 15.64 -10.54 -15.39
CA VAL A 45 15.68 -10.14 -13.99
C VAL A 45 16.05 -8.67 -13.86
N PHE A 46 15.16 -7.88 -13.23
CA PHE A 46 15.43 -6.55 -12.70
C PHE A 46 15.62 -6.66 -11.19
N ASP A 47 16.74 -6.15 -10.68
CA ASP A 47 17.07 -6.29 -9.25
C ASP A 47 16.34 -5.29 -8.33
N GLY A 48 15.58 -4.35 -8.90
CA GLY A 48 14.87 -3.29 -8.19
C GLY A 48 15.72 -2.03 -7.93
N ALA A 49 17.01 -2.02 -8.22
CA ALA A 49 17.89 -0.86 -7.99
C ALA A 49 17.85 0.20 -9.11
N GLY A 50 17.02 0.01 -10.14
CA GLY A 50 16.90 0.94 -11.27
C GLY A 50 17.83 0.63 -12.44
N GLY A 51 18.58 -0.48 -12.38
CA GLY A 51 19.43 -0.97 -13.47
C GLY A 51 18.66 -1.71 -14.56
N GLU A 52 19.34 -1.98 -15.68
CA GLU A 52 18.79 -2.77 -16.79
C GLU A 52 18.57 -4.24 -16.40
N GLY A 53 17.55 -4.86 -17.01
CA GLY A 53 17.26 -6.27 -16.83
C GLY A 53 18.29 -7.18 -17.48
N ARG A 54 18.55 -8.34 -16.85
CA ARG A 54 19.47 -9.37 -17.36
C ARG A 54 18.79 -10.73 -17.35
N VAL A 55 19.02 -11.55 -18.38
CA VAL A 55 18.52 -12.92 -18.40
C VAL A 55 19.29 -13.76 -17.37
N MET A 56 18.60 -14.25 -16.36
CA MET A 56 19.18 -14.99 -15.22
C MET A 56 18.21 -16.01 -14.66
N ASP A 57 18.76 -16.98 -13.94
CA ASP A 57 18.02 -17.85 -13.02
C ASP A 57 18.10 -17.27 -11.61
N VAL A 58 16.99 -17.35 -10.88
CA VAL A 58 16.88 -16.95 -9.47
C VAL A 58 16.46 -18.16 -8.63
N ALA A 59 17.26 -18.51 -7.63
CA ALA A 59 16.95 -19.60 -6.71
C ALA A 59 16.58 -19.07 -5.32
N ILE A 60 15.62 -19.71 -4.70
CA ILE A 60 15.15 -19.40 -3.36
C ILE A 60 15.29 -20.64 -2.47
N ARG A 61 15.79 -20.42 -1.25
CA ARG A 61 15.91 -21.44 -0.21
C ARG A 61 15.59 -20.85 1.15
N GLN A 62 14.76 -21.52 1.93
CA GLN A 62 14.35 -21.09 3.27
C GLN A 62 13.82 -19.64 3.29
N GLY A 63 12.99 -19.31 2.30
CA GLY A 63 12.37 -18.00 2.19
C GLY A 63 13.29 -16.87 1.72
N ARG A 64 14.54 -17.15 1.33
CA ARG A 64 15.51 -16.14 0.88
C ARG A 64 16.10 -16.49 -0.49
N VAL A 65 16.46 -15.46 -1.23
CA VAL A 65 17.23 -15.60 -2.47
C VAL A 65 18.58 -16.26 -2.13
N SER A 66 18.84 -17.43 -2.68
CA SER A 66 20.03 -18.25 -2.39
C SER A 66 21.05 -18.24 -3.51
N ALA A 67 20.64 -17.97 -4.75
CA ALA A 67 21.53 -17.78 -5.89
C ALA A 67 20.86 -16.93 -6.97
N MET A 68 21.68 -16.19 -7.72
CA MET A 68 21.33 -15.47 -8.95
C MET A 68 22.48 -15.64 -9.93
N THR A 69 22.24 -16.27 -11.07
CA THR A 69 23.28 -16.56 -12.06
C THR A 69 22.68 -16.67 -13.46
N ALA A 70 23.49 -16.50 -14.50
CA ALA A 70 23.02 -16.62 -15.88
C ALA A 70 22.44 -18.03 -16.20
N ARG A 71 22.94 -19.06 -15.54
CA ARG A 71 22.41 -20.43 -15.66
C ARG A 71 22.74 -21.21 -14.40
N LEU A 72 21.72 -21.70 -13.74
CA LEU A 72 21.83 -22.55 -12.55
C LEU A 72 21.72 -24.02 -12.98
N THR A 73 22.64 -24.86 -12.51
CA THR A 73 22.66 -26.31 -12.78
C THR A 73 21.81 -27.09 -11.78
N GLU A 74 21.71 -26.58 -10.56
CA GLU A 74 20.95 -27.17 -9.48
C GLU A 74 19.45 -27.04 -9.72
N ARG A 75 18.67 -27.98 -9.18
CA ARG A 75 17.22 -28.03 -9.26
C ARG A 75 16.56 -27.49 -8.00
N GLY A 76 15.37 -26.91 -8.19
CA GLY A 76 14.44 -26.60 -7.13
C GLY A 76 13.45 -27.74 -6.89
N ALA A 77 12.85 -27.78 -5.69
CA ALA A 77 11.67 -28.60 -5.43
C ALA A 77 10.50 -28.18 -6.33
N GLN A 78 10.40 -26.88 -6.58
CA GLN A 78 9.52 -26.28 -7.58
C GLN A 78 10.36 -25.50 -8.60
N GLU A 79 9.89 -25.43 -9.85
CA GLU A 79 10.50 -24.62 -10.89
C GLU A 79 9.42 -23.80 -11.62
N ILE A 80 9.77 -22.55 -11.95
CA ILE A 80 8.96 -21.64 -12.76
C ILE A 80 9.79 -21.29 -14.00
N ASP A 81 9.27 -21.62 -15.18
CA ASP A 81 9.82 -21.13 -16.44
C ASP A 81 9.39 -19.67 -16.65
N ALA A 82 10.35 -18.75 -16.61
CA ALA A 82 10.14 -17.33 -16.83
C ALA A 82 10.73 -16.87 -18.17
N THR A 83 10.99 -17.78 -19.11
CA THR A 83 11.52 -17.44 -20.43
C THR A 83 10.60 -16.44 -21.14
N GLY A 84 11.16 -15.28 -21.53
CA GLY A 84 10.39 -14.19 -22.14
C GLY A 84 9.62 -13.31 -21.16
N LEU A 85 9.64 -13.63 -19.85
CA LEU A 85 8.98 -12.87 -18.80
C LEU A 85 9.98 -12.00 -18.03
N VAL A 86 9.45 -11.00 -17.36
CA VAL A 86 10.16 -10.17 -16.39
C VAL A 86 10.09 -10.80 -15.02
N VAL A 87 11.22 -10.83 -14.32
CA VAL A 87 11.35 -11.22 -12.91
C VAL A 87 11.84 -9.99 -12.13
N SER A 88 11.09 -9.58 -11.14
CA SER A 88 11.40 -8.40 -10.32
C SER A 88 11.19 -8.73 -8.84
N PRO A 89 11.75 -7.93 -7.90
CA PRO A 89 11.30 -7.99 -6.52
C PRO A 89 9.80 -7.85 -6.44
N GLY A 90 9.17 -8.46 -5.45
CA GLY A 90 7.76 -8.22 -5.14
C GLY A 90 7.52 -6.74 -4.85
N PHE A 91 6.40 -6.21 -5.35
CA PHE A 91 6.09 -4.80 -5.20
C PHE A 91 5.79 -4.44 -3.76
N VAL A 92 6.23 -3.25 -3.35
CA VAL A 92 6.00 -2.65 -2.03
C VAL A 92 5.05 -1.47 -2.21
N ASP A 93 3.84 -1.61 -1.73
CA ASP A 93 2.84 -0.55 -1.71
C ASP A 93 3.07 0.32 -0.47
N ILE A 94 3.66 1.48 -0.67
CA ILE A 94 4.07 2.38 0.42
C ILE A 94 2.92 3.05 1.14
N HIS A 95 1.73 3.05 0.54
CA HIS A 95 0.52 3.69 1.07
C HIS A 95 -0.69 2.82 0.73
N SER A 96 -1.19 2.09 1.70
CA SER A 96 -2.29 1.14 1.55
C SER A 96 -3.28 1.23 2.70
N HIS A 97 -4.55 1.00 2.39
CA HIS A 97 -5.65 0.79 3.34
C HIS A 97 -6.09 -0.68 3.37
N GLY A 98 -5.22 -1.59 2.90
CA GLY A 98 -5.51 -3.01 2.79
C GLY A 98 -5.83 -3.71 4.10
N ASP A 99 -5.29 -3.22 5.23
CA ASP A 99 -5.54 -3.77 6.56
C ASP A 99 -7.01 -3.70 7.01
N GLY A 100 -7.81 -2.85 6.37
CA GLY A 100 -9.23 -2.70 6.70
C GLY A 100 -10.03 -4.00 6.55
N ASN A 101 -9.67 -4.85 5.61
CA ASN A 101 -10.40 -6.06 5.25
C ASN A 101 -9.60 -7.38 5.48
N LEU A 102 -8.34 -7.33 5.93
CA LEU A 102 -7.54 -8.54 6.12
C LEU A 102 -8.11 -9.53 7.15
N ARG A 103 -8.90 -9.03 8.12
CA ARG A 103 -9.60 -9.89 9.09
C ARG A 103 -10.78 -10.63 8.46
N ASP A 104 -11.47 -10.00 7.50
CA ASP A 104 -12.61 -10.57 6.80
C ASP A 104 -12.15 -11.53 5.69
N ASP A 105 -11.03 -11.18 5.02
CA ASP A 105 -10.46 -11.98 3.94
C ASP A 105 -8.92 -11.84 3.88
N PRO A 106 -8.18 -12.76 4.52
CA PRO A 106 -6.72 -12.71 4.57
C PRO A 106 -6.04 -13.01 3.22
N ARG A 107 -6.80 -13.47 2.21
CA ARG A 107 -6.26 -13.72 0.86
C ARG A 107 -5.72 -12.45 0.23
N ALA A 108 -6.26 -11.28 0.60
CA ALA A 108 -5.85 -9.99 0.03
C ALA A 108 -5.78 -10.01 -1.51
N GLU A 109 -6.78 -10.62 -2.16
CA GLU A 109 -6.76 -11.01 -3.58
C GLU A 109 -6.46 -9.82 -4.51
N SER A 110 -7.14 -8.68 -4.33
CA SER A 110 -6.91 -7.50 -5.17
C SER A 110 -5.49 -6.93 -5.02
N VAL A 111 -4.85 -7.16 -3.89
CA VAL A 111 -3.49 -6.69 -3.59
C VAL A 111 -2.46 -7.64 -4.19
N ILE A 112 -2.51 -8.92 -3.79
CA ILE A 112 -1.48 -9.90 -4.21
C ILE A 112 -1.47 -10.13 -5.73
N ARG A 113 -2.62 -10.08 -6.39
CA ARG A 113 -2.74 -10.27 -7.85
C ARG A 113 -2.14 -9.13 -8.67
N GLN A 114 -1.86 -7.98 -8.07
CA GLN A 114 -1.09 -6.90 -8.70
C GLN A 114 0.43 -7.14 -8.66
N GLY A 115 0.91 -8.19 -7.97
CA GLY A 115 2.33 -8.41 -7.69
C GLY A 115 2.81 -7.72 -6.40
N ILE A 116 1.90 -7.14 -5.61
CA ILE A 116 2.22 -6.52 -4.32
C ILE A 116 2.45 -7.62 -3.29
N THR A 117 3.65 -7.71 -2.75
CA THR A 117 4.04 -8.68 -1.72
C THR A 117 4.11 -8.06 -0.33
N THR A 118 4.16 -6.73 -0.28
CA THR A 118 4.25 -5.97 0.98
C THR A 118 3.39 -4.72 0.89
N ILE A 119 2.56 -4.49 1.91
CA ILE A 119 1.78 -3.26 2.07
C ILE A 119 2.24 -2.50 3.31
N VAL A 120 2.28 -1.18 3.22
CA VAL A 120 2.47 -0.27 4.35
C VAL A 120 1.13 0.36 4.66
N VAL A 121 0.60 0.05 5.84
CA VAL A 121 -0.70 0.51 6.33
C VAL A 121 -0.54 1.53 7.46
N GLY A 122 -1.63 1.95 8.09
CA GLY A 122 -1.57 3.01 9.08
C GLY A 122 -1.34 4.39 8.45
N ALA A 123 -1.79 4.57 7.20
CA ALA A 123 -1.73 5.82 6.44
C ALA A 123 -2.85 6.80 6.87
N ASP A 124 -2.75 8.04 6.41
CA ASP A 124 -3.75 9.11 6.54
C ASP A 124 -4.25 9.33 7.98
N GLY A 125 -3.34 9.16 8.95
CA GLY A 125 -3.62 9.41 10.36
C GLY A 125 -4.39 8.30 11.07
N GLY A 126 -4.72 7.20 10.38
CA GLY A 126 -5.46 6.06 10.94
C GLY A 126 -4.58 4.84 11.21
N SER A 127 -4.63 4.26 12.41
CA SER A 127 -4.00 2.98 12.71
C SER A 127 -4.87 2.10 13.62
N ARG A 128 -4.78 0.77 13.43
CA ARG A 128 -5.67 -0.21 14.07
C ARG A 128 -5.27 -0.60 15.49
N PHE A 129 -4.12 -0.12 15.97
CA PHE A 129 -3.56 -0.44 17.29
C PHE A 129 -3.55 0.75 18.24
N THR A 130 -4.41 1.73 17.99
CA THR A 130 -4.62 2.90 18.84
C THR A 130 -6.11 3.06 19.13
N GLY A 131 -6.45 3.67 20.26
CA GLY A 131 -7.84 4.02 20.58
C GLY A 131 -8.57 3.08 21.54
N ALA A 132 -8.04 1.91 21.90
CA ALA A 132 -8.56 1.06 22.96
C ALA A 132 -7.57 0.96 24.12
N PRO A 133 -8.00 0.73 25.37
CA PRO A 133 -7.12 0.68 26.54
C PRO A 133 -5.95 -0.32 26.42
N ASP A 134 -6.19 -1.46 25.79
CA ASP A 134 -5.19 -2.53 25.61
C ASP A 134 -4.63 -2.57 24.17
N ALA A 135 -4.93 -1.56 23.36
CA ALA A 135 -4.47 -1.50 21.98
C ALA A 135 -2.97 -1.17 21.94
N SER A 136 -2.18 -2.05 21.33
CA SER A 136 -0.75 -1.84 21.09
C SER A 136 -0.37 -2.42 19.72
N PHE A 137 0.77 -1.95 19.17
CA PHE A 137 1.30 -2.54 17.94
C PHE A 137 1.53 -4.04 18.11
N ALA A 138 2.09 -4.47 19.23
CA ALA A 138 2.37 -5.88 19.52
C ALA A 138 1.09 -6.74 19.55
N ALA A 139 0.00 -6.25 20.16
CA ALA A 139 -1.28 -6.96 20.19
C ALA A 139 -1.92 -7.04 18.78
N TRP A 140 -1.86 -5.94 18.02
CA TRP A 140 -2.33 -5.91 16.64
C TRP A 140 -1.54 -6.88 15.75
N GLU A 141 -0.21 -6.89 15.86
CA GLU A 141 0.67 -7.82 15.14
C GLU A 141 0.34 -9.29 15.46
N GLN A 142 0.18 -9.62 16.74
CA GLN A 142 -0.19 -10.97 17.17
C GLN A 142 -1.52 -11.39 16.54
N GLY A 143 -2.52 -10.50 16.58
CA GLY A 143 -3.83 -10.75 15.98
C GLY A 143 -3.76 -10.94 14.46
N LEU A 144 -2.97 -10.15 13.75
CA LEU A 144 -2.81 -10.27 12.31
C LEU A 144 -1.99 -11.50 11.91
N THR A 145 -0.96 -11.84 12.67
CA THR A 145 -0.16 -13.05 12.47
C THR A 145 -1.01 -14.32 12.65
N ALA A 146 -1.93 -14.32 13.61
CA ALA A 146 -2.84 -15.45 13.84
C ALA A 146 -3.82 -15.68 12.66
N ILE A 147 -4.15 -14.63 11.92
CA ILE A 147 -5.01 -14.71 10.72
C ILE A 147 -4.24 -15.30 9.53
N GLY A 148 -2.93 -15.05 9.41
CA GLY A 148 -2.10 -15.50 8.30
C GLY A 148 -2.43 -14.76 6.99
N PRO A 149 -2.04 -13.49 6.82
CA PRO A 149 -2.29 -12.75 5.59
C PRO A 149 -1.44 -13.29 4.43
N THR A 150 -1.90 -13.10 3.19
CA THR A 150 -1.11 -13.47 2.00
C THR A 150 0.09 -12.57 1.78
N VAL A 151 -0.06 -11.28 2.07
CA VAL A 151 0.99 -10.26 1.88
C VAL A 151 1.68 -9.91 3.20
N ASN A 152 2.92 -9.44 3.12
CA ASN A 152 3.58 -8.85 4.27
C ASN A 152 2.94 -7.50 4.62
N VAL A 153 2.87 -7.17 5.90
CA VAL A 153 2.25 -5.94 6.40
C VAL A 153 3.22 -5.20 7.32
N ALA A 154 3.59 -3.98 6.95
CA ALA A 154 4.23 -3.01 7.84
C ALA A 154 3.20 -1.94 8.21
N SER A 155 3.30 -1.30 9.37
CA SER A 155 2.35 -0.25 9.74
C SER A 155 3.03 0.98 10.32
N MET A 156 2.53 2.15 9.91
CA MET A 156 2.79 3.42 10.59
C MET A 156 1.83 3.59 11.77
N VAL A 157 2.17 4.48 12.72
CA VAL A 157 1.25 4.92 13.76
C VAL A 157 0.45 6.14 13.27
N GLY A 158 -0.87 6.04 13.30
CA GLY A 158 -1.78 7.11 12.89
C GLY A 158 -1.94 8.18 13.97
N LEU A 159 -1.46 9.39 13.73
CA LEU A 159 -1.52 10.49 14.70
C LEU A 159 -2.96 10.98 14.92
N GLY A 160 -3.84 10.86 13.92
CA GLY A 160 -5.27 11.12 14.08
C GLY A 160 -5.93 10.15 15.07
N SER A 161 -5.61 8.84 14.98
CA SER A 161 -6.09 7.84 15.92
C SER A 161 -5.54 8.07 17.34
N VAL A 162 -4.26 8.46 17.46
CA VAL A 162 -3.66 8.82 18.76
C VAL A 162 -4.37 10.03 19.36
N ARG A 163 -4.66 11.06 18.55
CA ARG A 163 -5.38 12.25 18.99
C ARG A 163 -6.82 11.90 19.42
N GLY A 164 -7.52 11.10 18.65
CA GLY A 164 -8.86 10.62 18.99
C GLY A 164 -8.91 9.90 20.32
N ALA A 165 -7.89 9.07 20.62
CA ALA A 165 -7.80 8.33 21.89
C ALA A 165 -7.55 9.21 23.12
N VAL A 166 -6.96 10.40 22.95
CA VAL A 166 -6.53 11.25 24.08
C VAL A 166 -7.38 12.52 24.22
N VAL A 167 -7.67 13.18 23.09
CA VAL A 167 -8.39 14.47 23.03
C VAL A 167 -9.86 14.27 22.65
N GLY A 168 -10.17 13.19 21.90
CA GLY A 168 -11.49 12.94 21.32
C GLY A 168 -11.72 13.74 20.03
N GLU A 169 -12.99 13.91 19.66
CA GLU A 169 -13.43 14.54 18.41
C GLU A 169 -13.59 16.08 18.50
N ALA A 170 -13.17 16.69 19.60
CA ALA A 170 -13.35 18.12 19.82
C ALA A 170 -12.32 18.98 19.07
N ASP A 171 -12.81 20.06 18.45
CA ASP A 171 -11.97 21.13 17.86
C ASP A 171 -11.41 22.04 18.96
N ARG A 172 -10.40 21.55 19.64
CA ARG A 172 -9.66 22.30 20.67
C ARG A 172 -8.16 21.97 20.65
N ARG A 173 -7.36 22.84 21.18
CA ARG A 173 -5.95 22.51 21.42
C ARG A 173 -5.84 21.40 22.48
N ALA A 174 -4.89 20.50 22.29
CA ALA A 174 -4.47 19.58 23.33
C ALA A 174 -3.73 20.33 24.44
N THR A 175 -3.93 19.91 25.69
CA THR A 175 -3.11 20.38 26.82
C THR A 175 -1.68 19.82 26.74
N ALA A 176 -0.74 20.41 27.48
CA ALA A 176 0.65 19.93 27.51
C ALA A 176 0.75 18.46 27.95
N ASP A 177 -0.07 18.03 28.92
CA ASP A 177 -0.13 16.65 29.39
C ASP A 177 -0.71 15.70 28.34
N GLU A 178 -1.74 16.13 27.60
CA GLU A 178 -2.31 15.35 26.48
C GLU A 178 -1.26 15.20 25.36
N VAL A 179 -0.54 16.26 25.00
CA VAL A 179 0.55 16.18 24.00
C VAL A 179 1.64 15.22 24.47
N ALA A 180 2.04 15.27 25.74
CA ALA A 180 3.04 14.36 26.28
C ALA A 180 2.57 12.89 26.25
N ARG A 181 1.29 12.63 26.59
CA ARG A 181 0.69 11.29 26.49
C ARG A 181 0.68 10.79 25.05
N MET A 182 0.23 11.60 24.10
CA MET A 182 0.18 11.26 22.67
C MET A 182 1.58 10.95 22.14
N ALA A 183 2.58 11.79 22.44
CA ALA A 183 3.98 11.55 22.05
C ALA A 183 4.54 10.25 22.66
N GLY A 184 4.16 9.92 23.90
CA GLY A 184 4.47 8.65 24.55
C GLY A 184 3.87 7.43 23.83
N MET A 185 2.64 7.53 23.35
CA MET A 185 1.98 6.48 22.54
C MET A 185 2.70 6.27 21.20
N VAL A 186 3.09 7.35 20.53
CA VAL A 186 3.88 7.28 19.29
C VAL A 186 5.22 6.59 19.55
N GLU A 187 5.97 7.03 20.58
CA GLU A 187 7.25 6.43 20.94
C GLU A 187 7.12 4.94 21.28
N GLN A 188 6.04 4.53 21.96
CA GLN A 188 5.77 3.13 22.26
C GLN A 188 5.53 2.31 20.98
N ALA A 189 4.67 2.78 20.07
CA ALA A 189 4.40 2.10 18.80
C ALA A 189 5.68 1.93 17.97
N LEU A 190 6.55 2.96 17.91
CA LEU A 190 7.82 2.91 17.21
C LEU A 190 8.81 1.91 17.85
N ARG A 191 8.81 1.76 19.18
CA ARG A 191 9.62 0.74 19.87
C ARG A 191 9.13 -0.67 19.58
N GLU A 192 7.83 -0.84 19.41
CA GLU A 192 7.21 -2.13 19.13
C GLU A 192 7.32 -2.56 17.67
N GLY A 193 7.68 -1.64 16.74
CA GLY A 193 7.96 -1.98 15.35
C GLY A 193 7.23 -1.17 14.29
N ALA A 194 6.50 -0.11 14.66
CA ALA A 194 5.90 0.77 13.66
C ALA A 194 6.99 1.43 12.80
N CYS A 195 6.78 1.48 11.48
CA CYS A 195 7.76 1.92 10.49
C CYS A 195 7.71 3.42 10.17
N GLY A 196 6.93 4.20 10.90
CA GLY A 196 6.76 5.63 10.71
C GLY A 196 5.54 6.16 11.45
N ALA A 197 5.18 7.41 11.20
CA ALA A 197 3.92 7.99 11.66
C ALA A 197 3.20 8.72 10.54
N SER A 198 1.87 8.78 10.60
CA SER A 198 1.06 9.41 9.56
C SER A 198 0.04 10.40 10.10
N THR A 199 -0.30 11.40 9.28
CA THR A 199 -1.45 12.29 9.50
C THR A 199 -2.41 12.26 8.32
N GLY A 200 -3.70 12.52 8.60
CA GLY A 200 -4.71 12.85 7.61
C GLY A 200 -5.39 14.15 8.05
N LEU A 201 -4.92 15.27 7.51
CA LEU A 201 -5.29 16.61 8.02
C LEU A 201 -6.55 17.18 7.37
N GLU A 202 -7.20 16.44 6.47
CA GLU A 202 -8.58 16.68 6.03
C GLU A 202 -9.61 15.88 6.85
N TYR A 203 -9.14 14.99 7.74
CA TYR A 203 -9.99 14.09 8.53
C TYR A 203 -9.97 14.45 10.01
N THR A 204 -11.15 14.51 10.65
CA THR A 204 -11.24 14.71 12.09
C THR A 204 -10.91 13.41 12.83
N PRO A 205 -10.33 13.47 14.02
CA PRO A 205 -9.91 14.68 14.74
C PRO A 205 -8.51 15.21 14.34
N GLY A 206 -7.79 14.58 13.41
CA GLY A 206 -6.46 14.99 12.95
C GLY A 206 -6.44 16.42 12.38
N ALA A 207 -7.50 16.80 11.68
CA ALA A 207 -7.67 18.13 11.09
C ALA A 207 -7.63 19.28 12.13
N PHE A 208 -7.94 19.00 13.41
CA PHE A 208 -7.91 19.99 14.48
C PHE A 208 -6.55 20.16 15.14
N ALA A 209 -5.54 19.33 14.76
CA ALA A 209 -4.20 19.43 15.31
C ALA A 209 -3.47 20.66 14.76
N PRO A 210 -2.97 21.59 15.62
CA PRO A 210 -2.15 22.71 15.18
C PRO A 210 -0.71 22.27 14.90
N LEU A 211 0.04 23.11 14.20
CA LEU A 211 1.41 22.83 13.77
C LEU A 211 2.35 22.39 14.91
N ASP A 212 2.28 23.06 16.05
CA ASP A 212 3.11 22.75 17.22
C ASP A 212 2.81 21.37 17.82
N GLU A 213 1.55 20.95 17.85
CA GLU A 213 1.13 19.59 18.23
C GLU A 213 1.70 18.55 17.23
N LEU A 214 1.53 18.77 15.92
CA LEU A 214 2.06 17.89 14.87
C LEU A 214 3.58 17.72 14.96
N ILE A 215 4.32 18.81 15.22
CA ILE A 215 5.77 18.77 15.45
C ILE A 215 6.10 17.92 16.68
N ALA A 216 5.40 18.14 17.80
CA ALA A 216 5.66 17.42 19.04
C ALA A 216 5.44 15.91 18.88
N LEU A 217 4.34 15.51 18.24
CA LEU A 217 4.01 14.11 17.98
C LEU A 217 4.93 13.43 16.97
N SER A 218 5.57 14.19 16.08
CA SER A 218 6.50 13.67 15.07
C SER A 218 7.95 13.58 15.57
N ARG A 219 8.33 14.25 16.66
CA ARG A 219 9.71 14.22 17.23
C ARG A 219 10.25 12.81 17.50
N PRO A 220 9.45 11.83 17.98
CA PRO A 220 9.94 10.46 18.18
C PRO A 220 10.52 9.79 16.93
N LEU A 221 10.16 10.24 15.73
CA LEU A 221 10.66 9.71 14.46
C LEU A 221 12.13 10.06 14.21
N SER A 222 12.60 11.21 14.71
CA SER A 222 13.92 11.79 14.42
C SER A 222 15.07 10.83 14.71
N ALA A 223 15.12 10.28 15.93
CA ALA A 223 16.22 9.41 16.37
C ALA A 223 16.37 8.13 15.53
N ARG A 224 15.26 7.68 14.93
CA ARG A 224 15.20 6.46 14.08
C ARG A 224 15.26 6.80 12.60
N ARG A 225 15.22 8.09 12.23
CA ARG A 225 15.11 8.59 10.84
C ARG A 225 13.91 7.97 10.10
N LEU A 226 12.82 7.70 10.82
CA LEU A 226 11.58 7.19 10.25
C LEU A 226 10.73 8.32 9.65
N PRO A 227 9.94 8.06 8.59
CA PRO A 227 9.18 9.09 7.92
C PRO A 227 7.97 9.56 8.71
N TYR A 228 7.72 10.87 8.63
CA TYR A 228 6.41 11.47 8.82
C TYR A 228 5.69 11.48 7.47
N ALA A 229 4.63 10.68 7.33
CA ALA A 229 3.78 10.62 6.15
C ALA A 229 2.55 11.50 6.35
N THR A 230 2.06 12.18 5.32
CA THR A 230 0.92 13.08 5.50
C THR A 230 0.00 13.14 4.29
N HIS A 231 -1.28 12.75 4.49
CA HIS A 231 -2.38 13.33 3.76
C HIS A 231 -2.50 14.78 4.25
N MET A 232 -2.15 15.72 3.38
CA MET A 232 -2.01 17.12 3.74
C MET A 232 -3.36 17.76 4.12
N ARG A 233 -3.31 18.93 4.75
CA ARG A 233 -4.50 19.67 5.21
C ARG A 233 -5.38 20.15 4.06
N ASN A 234 -4.83 20.29 2.87
CA ASN A 234 -5.54 20.68 1.68
C ASN A 234 -4.82 20.16 0.43
N GLU A 235 -5.57 19.68 -0.54
CA GLU A 235 -5.05 19.16 -1.81
C GLU A 235 -5.60 19.94 -3.02
N ASP A 236 -6.26 21.07 -2.77
CA ASP A 236 -6.89 21.92 -3.78
C ASP A 236 -6.39 23.38 -3.70
N ASP A 237 -7.21 24.32 -3.29
CA ASP A 237 -6.91 25.75 -3.35
C ASP A 237 -5.74 26.18 -2.46
N GLN A 238 -5.54 25.53 -1.31
CA GLN A 238 -4.45 25.77 -0.34
C GLN A 238 -3.37 24.68 -0.39
N LEU A 239 -3.24 23.98 -1.51
CA LEU A 239 -2.28 22.90 -1.69
C LEU A 239 -0.84 23.32 -1.37
N LEU A 240 -0.44 24.51 -1.80
CA LEU A 240 0.95 24.98 -1.64
C LEU A 240 1.25 25.30 -0.19
N GLU A 241 0.30 25.89 0.53
CA GLU A 241 0.37 26.15 1.96
C GLU A 241 0.40 24.85 2.76
N ALA A 242 -0.34 23.83 2.33
CA ALA A 242 -0.34 22.51 2.96
C ALA A 242 1.00 21.77 2.77
N ILE A 243 1.67 21.93 1.63
CA ILE A 243 3.04 21.44 1.42
C ILE A 243 4.01 22.17 2.35
N ASP A 244 3.89 23.50 2.47
CA ASP A 244 4.73 24.31 3.35
C ASP A 244 4.54 23.93 4.83
N GLU A 245 3.31 23.64 5.28
CA GLU A 245 3.01 23.10 6.61
C GLU A 245 3.69 21.74 6.82
N SER A 246 3.58 20.83 5.85
CA SER A 246 4.19 19.49 5.91
C SER A 246 5.72 19.56 6.06
N ILE A 247 6.35 20.47 5.32
CA ILE A 247 7.78 20.76 5.39
C ILE A 247 8.13 21.35 6.77
N ALA A 248 7.29 22.24 7.31
CA ALA A 248 7.50 22.82 8.63
C ALA A 248 7.41 21.78 9.75
N VAL A 249 6.47 20.81 9.68
CA VAL A 249 6.39 19.69 10.62
C VAL A 249 7.68 18.86 10.58
N ALA A 250 8.10 18.42 9.39
CA ALA A 250 9.29 17.59 9.23
C ALA A 250 10.56 18.30 9.71
N ARG A 251 10.71 19.60 9.40
CA ARG A 251 11.82 20.44 9.88
C ARG A 251 11.83 20.58 11.40
N GLY A 252 10.65 20.91 12.00
CA GLY A 252 10.52 21.13 13.43
C GLY A 252 10.68 19.85 14.26
N ALA A 253 10.32 18.69 13.68
CA ALA A 253 10.51 17.38 14.28
C ALA A 253 11.89 16.78 14.01
N GLY A 254 12.61 17.23 12.97
CA GLY A 254 13.90 16.68 12.55
C GLY A 254 13.79 15.29 11.91
N CYS A 255 12.70 15.00 11.20
CA CYS A 255 12.43 13.70 10.59
C CYS A 255 12.26 13.80 9.05
N PRO A 256 12.41 12.68 8.30
CA PRO A 256 12.10 12.63 6.89
C PRO A 256 10.61 12.90 6.60
N LEU A 257 10.29 13.51 5.45
CA LEU A 257 8.94 13.83 5.00
C LEU A 257 8.51 12.88 3.87
N GLN A 258 7.33 12.27 4.00
CA GLN A 258 6.62 11.57 2.93
C GLN A 258 5.28 12.29 2.66
N VAL A 259 5.16 13.00 1.55
CA VAL A 259 3.88 13.55 1.12
C VAL A 259 3.06 12.41 0.52
N SER A 260 1.97 12.05 1.17
CA SER A 260 1.07 10.98 0.72
C SER A 260 0.35 11.40 -0.56
N HIS A 261 0.23 10.49 -1.52
CA HIS A 261 -0.60 10.59 -2.75
C HIS A 261 -0.68 12.01 -3.35
N LEU A 262 0.48 12.66 -3.56
CA LEU A 262 0.54 14.05 -4.06
C LEU A 262 -0.34 14.25 -5.30
N LYS A 263 -1.28 15.15 -5.21
CA LYS A 263 -2.22 15.49 -6.27
C LYS A 263 -2.57 16.97 -6.26
N GLN A 264 -3.15 17.43 -7.34
CA GLN A 264 -3.72 18.78 -7.50
C GLN A 264 -5.20 18.60 -7.81
N GLN A 265 -6.07 18.72 -6.80
CA GLN A 265 -7.51 18.54 -6.99
C GLN A 265 -8.15 19.79 -7.62
N GLY A 266 -8.97 19.53 -8.66
CA GLY A 266 -9.71 20.54 -9.38
C GLY A 266 -8.90 21.25 -10.48
N THR A 267 -9.54 21.47 -11.62
CA THR A 267 -8.90 21.98 -12.85
C THR A 267 -8.11 23.27 -12.63
N ARG A 268 -8.64 24.18 -11.78
CA ARG A 268 -7.97 25.45 -11.45
C ARG A 268 -6.64 25.29 -10.69
N ASN A 269 -6.41 24.12 -10.11
CA ASN A 269 -5.23 23.79 -9.32
C ASN A 269 -4.18 22.98 -10.09
N TRP A 270 -4.51 22.43 -11.27
CA TRP A 270 -3.61 21.56 -12.02
C TRP A 270 -2.27 22.22 -12.38
N ALA A 271 -2.28 23.54 -12.64
CA ALA A 271 -1.06 24.29 -12.93
C ALA A 271 -0.10 24.43 -11.75
N LYS A 272 -0.53 24.11 -10.50
CA LYS A 272 0.33 24.19 -9.31
C LYS A 272 1.43 23.13 -9.25
N ILE A 273 1.42 22.13 -10.13
CA ILE A 273 2.37 20.99 -10.09
C ILE A 273 3.83 21.44 -10.08
N ASP A 274 4.21 22.45 -10.87
CA ASP A 274 5.59 22.97 -10.89
C ASP A 274 5.99 23.62 -9.56
N ALA A 275 5.06 24.32 -8.93
CA ALA A 275 5.27 24.90 -7.62
C ALA A 275 5.36 23.84 -6.51
N CYS A 276 4.64 22.71 -6.62
CA CYS A 276 4.77 21.56 -5.73
C CYS A 276 6.19 20.96 -5.82
N PHE A 277 6.67 20.70 -7.03
CA PHE A 277 8.02 20.17 -7.25
C PHE A 277 9.11 21.13 -6.77
N ALA A 278 8.93 22.43 -6.98
CA ALA A 278 9.86 23.44 -6.48
C ALA A 278 9.98 23.41 -4.96
N ARG A 279 8.88 23.36 -4.22
CA ARG A 279 8.88 23.26 -2.75
C ARG A 279 9.59 22.02 -2.22
N LEU A 280 9.33 20.86 -2.83
CA LEU A 280 10.01 19.62 -2.44
C LEU A 280 11.51 19.66 -2.73
N ARG A 281 11.91 20.20 -3.90
CA ARG A 281 13.32 20.40 -4.25
C ARG A 281 14.01 21.34 -3.26
N ASP A 282 13.37 22.48 -2.94
CA ASP A 282 13.93 23.49 -2.04
C ASP A 282 14.01 22.96 -0.60
N ALA A 283 13.04 22.15 -0.15
CA ALA A 283 13.09 21.43 1.11
C ALA A 283 14.29 20.46 1.17
N ARG A 284 14.53 19.71 0.09
CA ARG A 284 15.68 18.79 -0.02
C ARG A 284 17.00 19.56 -0.03
N ALA A 285 17.08 20.68 -0.75
CA ALA A 285 18.25 21.56 -0.74
C ALA A 285 18.54 22.13 0.66
N ALA A 286 17.48 22.33 1.47
CA ALA A 286 17.60 22.72 2.89
C ALA A 286 17.86 21.53 3.84
N GLY A 287 18.14 20.33 3.34
CA GLY A 287 18.52 19.15 4.12
C GLY A 287 17.36 18.30 4.64
N ILE A 288 16.11 18.56 4.23
CA ILE A 288 14.96 17.73 4.57
C ILE A 288 14.86 16.59 3.55
N ASP A 289 14.87 15.34 3.99
CA ASP A 289 14.68 14.17 3.14
C ASP A 289 13.19 14.04 2.77
N ALA A 290 12.75 14.81 1.75
CA ALA A 290 11.36 14.91 1.32
C ALA A 290 11.10 14.10 0.05
N TRP A 291 10.06 13.25 0.08
CA TRP A 291 9.57 12.41 -1.01
C TRP A 291 8.06 12.47 -1.07
N PHE A 292 7.48 11.93 -2.15
CA PHE A 292 6.03 11.77 -2.27
C PHE A 292 5.67 10.43 -2.92
N ASP A 293 4.44 10.00 -2.74
CA ASP A 293 3.86 8.89 -3.49
C ASP A 293 2.67 9.35 -4.33
N VAL A 294 2.25 8.52 -5.28
CA VAL A 294 1.17 8.81 -6.22
C VAL A 294 0.56 7.51 -6.76
N TYR A 295 -0.75 7.49 -6.95
CA TYR A 295 -1.47 6.42 -7.65
C TYR A 295 -1.88 6.87 -9.08
N PRO A 296 -1.95 5.96 -10.05
CA PRO A 296 -2.08 6.29 -11.48
C PRO A 296 -3.53 6.49 -11.94
N TYR A 297 -4.36 7.26 -11.21
CA TYR A 297 -5.78 7.47 -11.54
C TYR A 297 -6.20 8.92 -11.35
N GLU A 298 -7.21 9.35 -12.15
CA GLU A 298 -7.73 10.73 -12.13
C GLU A 298 -8.81 10.98 -11.07
N ALA A 299 -9.15 9.96 -10.28
CA ALA A 299 -10.08 10.09 -9.16
C ALA A 299 -9.42 9.73 -7.84
N TYR A 300 -9.93 10.27 -6.75
CA TYR A 300 -9.58 9.89 -5.38
C TYR A 300 -10.75 9.18 -4.70
N GLN A 301 -10.50 8.48 -3.61
CA GLN A 301 -11.54 7.88 -2.76
C GLN A 301 -11.41 8.38 -1.33
N THR A 302 -12.56 8.78 -0.76
CA THR A 302 -12.66 9.24 0.63
C THR A 302 -14.09 9.08 1.16
N GLY A 303 -14.38 9.56 2.37
CA GLY A 303 -15.74 9.68 2.91
C GLY A 303 -16.50 10.87 2.30
N LEU A 304 -17.81 10.74 2.12
CA LEU A 304 -18.67 11.81 1.59
C LEU A 304 -18.62 13.07 2.46
N THR A 305 -18.31 12.93 3.75
CA THR A 305 -18.10 14.05 4.69
C THR A 305 -16.95 14.96 4.32
N ASN A 306 -16.01 14.53 3.45
CA ASN A 306 -14.92 15.38 2.95
C ASN A 306 -15.41 16.59 2.12
N LEU A 307 -16.63 16.52 1.57
CA LEU A 307 -17.27 17.64 0.89
C LEU A 307 -17.84 18.70 1.84
N PHE A 308 -17.80 18.46 3.15
CA PHE A 308 -18.36 19.33 4.17
C PHE A 308 -17.23 19.99 4.99
N PRO A 309 -17.41 21.24 5.46
CA PRO A 309 -16.36 21.96 6.16
C PRO A 309 -15.92 21.25 7.44
N VAL A 310 -14.60 21.29 7.70
CA VAL A 310 -13.98 20.63 8.85
C VAL A 310 -14.60 21.06 10.19
N TRP A 311 -14.85 22.40 10.36
CA TRP A 311 -15.45 22.94 11.58
C TRP A 311 -16.84 22.34 11.91
N ALA A 312 -17.59 21.94 10.87
CA ALA A 312 -18.92 21.37 11.06
C ALA A 312 -18.87 19.97 11.73
N ARG A 313 -17.72 19.29 11.65
CA ARG A 313 -17.49 17.95 12.22
C ARG A 313 -16.92 17.97 13.65
N ASP A 314 -16.77 19.16 14.26
CA ASP A 314 -16.42 19.29 15.68
C ASP A 314 -17.41 18.56 16.58
N GLY A 315 -16.92 17.73 17.51
CA GLY A 315 -17.71 16.92 18.41
C GLY A 315 -18.24 15.61 17.80
N GLY A 316 -17.77 15.25 16.57
CA GLY A 316 -18.06 13.97 15.94
C GLY A 316 -19.37 13.92 15.13
N ASP A 317 -19.73 12.71 14.72
CA ASP A 317 -20.77 12.45 13.71
C ASP A 317 -22.15 12.91 14.14
N GLU A 318 -22.56 12.68 15.40
CA GLU A 318 -23.85 13.09 15.90
C GLU A 318 -23.99 14.63 15.93
N ALA A 319 -22.95 15.31 16.41
CA ALA A 319 -22.92 16.77 16.44
C ALA A 319 -22.94 17.37 15.02
N PHE A 320 -22.25 16.73 14.07
CA PHE A 320 -22.30 17.10 12.67
C PHE A 320 -23.72 17.00 12.08
N LEU A 321 -24.40 15.88 12.29
CA LEU A 321 -25.77 15.68 11.81
C LEU A 321 -26.74 16.70 12.42
N GLN A 322 -26.60 17.03 13.72
CA GLN A 322 -27.40 18.06 14.38
C GLN A 322 -27.17 19.45 13.77
N ARG A 323 -25.91 19.79 13.41
CA ARG A 323 -25.59 21.08 12.74
C ARG A 323 -26.19 21.18 11.35
N LEU A 324 -26.34 20.08 10.63
CA LEU A 324 -27.03 20.05 9.33
C LEU A 324 -28.54 20.39 9.47
N ASP A 325 -29.14 20.13 10.63
CA ASP A 325 -30.54 20.42 10.91
C ASP A 325 -30.79 21.84 11.45
N ASP A 326 -29.76 22.51 11.97
CA ASP A 326 -29.86 23.89 12.42
C ASP A 326 -29.97 24.85 11.24
N PRO A 327 -31.00 25.73 11.19
CA PRO A 327 -31.21 26.58 10.01
C PRO A 327 -30.06 27.52 9.68
N THR A 328 -29.31 27.99 10.68
CA THR A 328 -28.21 28.95 10.51
C THR A 328 -26.92 28.26 10.11
N THR A 329 -26.50 27.27 10.90
CA THR A 329 -25.29 26.50 10.65
C THR A 329 -25.44 25.62 9.43
N GLY A 330 -26.59 25.00 9.20
CA GLY A 330 -26.90 24.21 8.02
C GLY A 330 -26.83 25.02 6.72
N ALA A 331 -27.34 26.26 6.71
CA ALA A 331 -27.22 27.15 5.55
C ALA A 331 -25.74 27.51 5.25
N ARG A 332 -24.95 27.76 6.29
CA ARG A 332 -23.51 28.02 6.15
C ARG A 332 -22.79 26.78 5.63
N ILE A 333 -23.05 25.59 6.20
CA ILE A 333 -22.49 24.32 5.74
C ILE A 333 -22.81 24.09 4.26
N ARG A 334 -24.06 24.29 3.85
CA ARG A 334 -24.49 24.17 2.43
C ARG A 334 -23.63 25.04 1.52
N THR A 335 -23.47 26.33 1.87
CA THR A 335 -22.70 27.29 1.07
C THR A 335 -21.25 26.86 0.91
N GLU A 336 -20.58 26.47 2.00
CA GLU A 336 -19.18 26.04 1.98
C GLU A 336 -19.00 24.69 1.24
N SER A 337 -19.95 23.75 1.41
CA SER A 337 -19.94 22.47 0.71
C SER A 337 -20.12 22.63 -0.81
N LEU A 338 -21.01 23.52 -1.24
CA LEU A 338 -21.18 23.82 -2.67
C LEU A 338 -19.90 24.40 -3.27
N GLY A 339 -19.16 25.25 -2.52
CA GLY A 339 -17.84 25.74 -2.92
C GLY A 339 -16.82 24.59 -3.11
N LYS A 340 -16.78 23.62 -2.19
CA LYS A 340 -15.90 22.44 -2.33
C LYS A 340 -16.29 21.57 -3.53
N VAL A 341 -17.58 21.38 -3.76
CA VAL A 341 -18.09 20.62 -4.92
C VAL A 341 -17.76 21.33 -6.24
N GLU A 342 -17.79 22.67 -6.28
CA GLU A 342 -17.37 23.44 -7.46
C GLU A 342 -15.88 23.21 -7.80
N VAL A 343 -14.99 23.11 -6.79
CA VAL A 343 -13.56 22.80 -7.00
C VAL A 343 -13.37 21.52 -7.80
N ILE A 344 -14.13 20.47 -7.47
CA ILE A 344 -14.04 19.17 -8.15
C ILE A 344 -14.85 19.11 -9.46
N GLY A 345 -15.50 20.20 -9.86
CA GLY A 345 -16.25 20.32 -11.11
C GLY A 345 -17.72 19.90 -11.04
N GLY A 346 -18.30 19.86 -9.83
CA GLY A 346 -19.74 19.62 -9.63
C GLY A 346 -20.09 18.21 -9.17
N TRP A 347 -21.35 18.03 -8.82
CA TRP A 347 -21.90 16.77 -8.29
C TRP A 347 -21.78 15.57 -9.25
N ASP A 348 -21.69 15.80 -10.55
CA ASP A 348 -21.47 14.72 -11.53
C ASP A 348 -20.03 14.17 -11.51
N ASN A 349 -19.11 14.84 -10.82
CA ASN A 349 -17.76 14.35 -10.53
C ASN A 349 -17.66 13.62 -9.19
N VAL A 350 -18.76 13.48 -8.46
CA VAL A 350 -18.86 12.66 -7.23
C VAL A 350 -19.56 11.35 -7.55
N GLN A 351 -18.91 10.19 -7.30
CA GLN A 351 -19.52 8.87 -7.39
C GLN A 351 -19.64 8.26 -6.00
N ILE A 352 -20.78 7.69 -5.66
CA ILE A 352 -20.96 6.96 -4.40
C ILE A 352 -20.24 5.63 -4.50
N ALA A 353 -19.29 5.40 -3.60
CA ALA A 353 -18.48 4.18 -3.56
C ALA A 353 -19.09 3.10 -2.67
N ARG A 354 -19.63 3.51 -1.51
CA ARG A 354 -20.19 2.58 -0.53
C ARG A 354 -21.21 3.28 0.37
N VAL A 355 -22.23 2.53 0.74
CA VAL A 355 -23.20 2.90 1.79
C VAL A 355 -23.30 1.78 2.82
N SER A 356 -23.59 2.14 4.07
CA SER A 356 -23.82 1.16 5.15
C SER A 356 -25.28 0.68 5.19
N ASN A 357 -26.23 1.55 4.83
CA ASN A 357 -27.65 1.24 4.83
C ASN A 357 -28.06 0.53 3.52
N PRO A 358 -28.61 -0.70 3.59
CA PRO A 358 -29.04 -1.44 2.40
C PRO A 358 -30.08 -0.73 1.52
N VAL A 359 -30.85 0.20 2.08
CA VAL A 359 -31.88 0.98 1.34
C VAL A 359 -31.25 1.89 0.28
N ASP A 360 -30.01 2.33 0.50
CA ASP A 360 -29.30 3.26 -0.37
C ASP A 360 -28.32 2.57 -1.37
N ARG A 361 -28.28 1.23 -1.41
CA ARG A 361 -27.35 0.48 -2.27
C ARG A 361 -27.49 0.79 -3.76
N ASP A 362 -28.65 1.27 -4.19
CA ASP A 362 -28.86 1.71 -5.55
C ASP A 362 -28.04 2.95 -5.94
N ALA A 363 -27.50 3.68 -4.95
CA ALA A 363 -26.57 4.81 -5.19
C ALA A 363 -25.14 4.34 -5.53
N GLU A 364 -24.73 3.14 -5.07
CA GLU A 364 -23.36 2.65 -5.26
C GLU A 364 -22.99 2.54 -6.75
N GLY A 365 -21.81 3.05 -7.11
CA GLY A 365 -21.33 3.12 -8.48
C GLY A 365 -21.95 4.23 -9.33
N LYS A 366 -22.92 5.00 -8.81
CA LYS A 366 -23.57 6.08 -9.55
C LYS A 366 -22.98 7.44 -9.24
N ARG A 367 -22.99 8.33 -10.24
CA ARG A 367 -22.67 9.74 -10.06
C ARG A 367 -23.78 10.40 -9.26
N LEU A 368 -23.41 11.04 -8.14
CA LEU A 368 -24.39 11.59 -7.18
C LEU A 368 -25.32 12.62 -7.83
N GLY A 369 -24.81 13.51 -8.66
CA GLY A 369 -25.65 14.49 -9.37
C GLY A 369 -26.69 13.85 -10.27
N ALA A 370 -26.31 12.86 -11.09
CA ALA A 370 -27.23 12.11 -11.96
C ALA A 370 -28.23 11.27 -11.16
N TRP A 371 -27.78 10.62 -10.07
CA TRP A 371 -28.62 9.80 -9.19
C TRP A 371 -29.69 10.63 -8.48
N ALA A 372 -29.33 11.80 -7.94
CA ALA A 372 -30.24 12.72 -7.29
C ALA A 372 -31.31 13.27 -8.27
N ARG A 373 -30.87 13.75 -9.45
CA ARG A 373 -31.80 14.28 -10.46
C ARG A 373 -32.78 13.22 -10.97
N ALA A 374 -32.36 11.97 -11.12
CA ALA A 374 -33.26 10.88 -11.51
C ALA A 374 -34.38 10.61 -10.47
N ARG A 375 -34.17 11.06 -9.22
CA ARG A 375 -35.14 10.97 -8.10
C ARG A 375 -35.93 12.27 -7.88
N GLY A 376 -35.66 13.30 -8.69
CA GLY A 376 -36.25 14.64 -8.52
C GLY A 376 -35.71 15.38 -7.29
N GLU A 377 -34.53 15.03 -6.80
CA GLU A 377 -33.90 15.59 -5.59
C GLU A 377 -32.79 16.60 -5.97
N ASP A 378 -32.60 17.61 -5.13
CA ASP A 378 -31.40 18.45 -5.18
C ASP A 378 -30.18 17.61 -4.78
N PRO A 379 -29.05 17.67 -5.50
CA PRO A 379 -27.89 16.83 -5.20
C PRO A 379 -27.27 17.04 -3.82
N TYR A 380 -27.28 18.28 -3.27
CA TYR A 380 -26.83 18.53 -1.90
C TYR A 380 -27.78 17.88 -0.89
N ASP A 381 -29.08 18.03 -1.07
CA ASP A 381 -30.07 17.45 -0.17
C ASP A 381 -30.02 15.91 -0.22
N ALA A 382 -29.79 15.36 -1.40
CA ALA A 382 -29.53 13.92 -1.58
C ALA A 382 -28.27 13.44 -0.84
N ALA A 383 -27.16 14.21 -0.90
CA ALA A 383 -25.93 13.94 -0.15
C ALA A 383 -26.17 13.95 1.36
N VAL A 384 -26.85 14.98 1.88
CA VAL A 384 -27.21 15.08 3.29
C VAL A 384 -28.15 13.92 3.69
N GLY A 385 -29.12 13.56 2.84
CA GLY A 385 -30.00 12.42 3.05
C GLY A 385 -29.25 11.10 3.18
N LEU A 386 -28.25 10.87 2.30
CA LEU A 386 -27.35 9.70 2.39
C LEU A 386 -26.59 9.69 3.71
N LEU A 387 -25.96 10.81 4.10
CA LEU A 387 -25.20 10.89 5.35
C LEU A 387 -26.05 10.58 6.57
N ARG A 388 -27.27 11.09 6.62
CA ARG A 388 -28.22 10.82 7.73
C ARG A 388 -28.60 9.35 7.81
N ARG A 389 -29.07 8.76 6.72
CA ARG A 389 -29.53 7.37 6.70
C ARG A 389 -28.42 6.36 6.96
N ASN A 390 -27.18 6.74 6.66
CA ASN A 390 -25.99 5.90 6.83
C ASN A 390 -25.13 6.27 8.04
N GLN A 391 -25.62 7.16 8.94
CA GLN A 391 -24.84 7.63 10.09
C GLN A 391 -23.43 8.05 9.69
N VAL A 392 -23.35 8.92 8.70
CA VAL A 392 -22.18 9.46 7.99
C VAL A 392 -21.28 8.43 7.28
N ASP A 393 -21.49 7.13 7.43
CA ASP A 393 -20.69 6.08 6.80
C ASP A 393 -21.04 5.90 5.31
N VAL A 394 -20.63 6.87 4.51
CA VAL A 394 -20.78 6.89 3.05
C VAL A 394 -19.41 7.15 2.40
N GLY A 395 -18.97 6.21 1.58
CA GLY A 395 -17.75 6.39 0.76
C GLY A 395 -18.05 7.03 -0.59
N MET A 396 -17.13 7.86 -1.07
CA MET A 396 -17.22 8.50 -2.38
C MET A 396 -15.92 8.41 -3.18
N LEU A 397 -16.02 8.59 -4.50
CA LEU A 397 -14.92 8.90 -5.42
C LEU A 397 -15.11 10.32 -5.93
N GLY A 398 -14.02 11.10 -5.97
CA GLY A 398 -13.99 12.44 -6.55
C GLY A 398 -13.13 12.48 -7.81
N PHE A 399 -13.69 12.87 -8.96
CA PHE A 399 -12.99 12.94 -10.25
C PHE A 399 -12.46 14.35 -10.46
N ALA A 400 -11.21 14.58 -10.04
CA ALA A 400 -10.67 15.94 -9.94
C ALA A 400 -9.21 16.10 -10.41
N MET A 401 -8.51 15.02 -10.79
CA MET A 401 -7.10 15.08 -11.17
C MET A 401 -6.89 15.06 -12.69
N SER A 402 -5.67 15.45 -13.09
CA SER A 402 -5.24 15.54 -14.48
C SER A 402 -4.34 14.35 -14.85
N GLU A 403 -4.66 13.65 -15.95
CA GLU A 403 -3.81 12.58 -16.48
C GLU A 403 -2.41 13.11 -16.90
N ALA A 404 -2.34 14.33 -17.44
CA ALA A 404 -1.07 14.95 -17.79
C ALA A 404 -0.19 15.22 -16.55
N ASN A 405 -0.80 15.55 -15.41
CA ASN A 405 -0.06 15.66 -14.16
C ASN A 405 0.36 14.30 -13.62
N LEU A 406 -0.43 13.24 -13.82
CA LEU A 406 -0.04 11.87 -13.44
C LEU A 406 1.22 11.40 -14.17
N ASP A 407 1.37 11.69 -15.48
CA ASP A 407 2.60 11.39 -16.22
C ASP A 407 3.81 12.05 -15.55
N ARG A 408 3.68 13.32 -15.17
CA ARG A 408 4.74 14.11 -14.55
C ARG A 408 5.06 13.66 -13.13
N LEU A 409 4.06 13.33 -12.33
CA LEU A 409 4.22 12.82 -10.96
C LEU A 409 4.89 11.44 -10.96
N LEU A 410 4.46 10.52 -11.84
CA LEU A 410 5.05 9.18 -11.96
C LEU A 410 6.49 9.23 -12.47
N ALA A 411 6.80 10.13 -13.42
CA ALA A 411 8.15 10.32 -13.96
C ALA A 411 9.09 11.02 -12.97
N HIS A 412 8.58 11.81 -12.02
CA HIS A 412 9.40 12.66 -11.16
C HIS A 412 10.37 11.85 -10.28
N GLU A 413 11.62 12.34 -10.15
CA GLU A 413 12.67 11.66 -9.40
C GLU A 413 12.37 11.42 -7.90
N TYR A 414 11.52 12.24 -7.28
CA TYR A 414 11.11 12.10 -5.87
C TYR A 414 9.82 11.29 -5.69
N GLY A 415 9.22 10.81 -6.78
CA GLY A 415 7.98 10.06 -6.75
C GLY A 415 8.17 8.57 -6.45
N MET A 416 7.20 7.98 -5.76
CA MET A 416 7.01 6.54 -5.57
C MET A 416 5.61 6.16 -6.03
N VAL A 417 5.39 4.89 -6.35
CA VAL A 417 4.05 4.39 -6.68
C VAL A 417 3.40 3.85 -5.41
N CYS A 418 2.15 4.25 -5.17
CA CYS A 418 1.30 3.68 -4.14
C CYS A 418 -0.05 3.26 -4.73
N SER A 419 -0.80 2.41 -4.03
CA SER A 419 -2.18 2.13 -4.42
C SER A 419 -3.18 3.07 -3.76
N ASP A 420 -2.93 3.49 -2.54
CA ASP A 420 -3.91 4.17 -1.68
C ASP A 420 -5.24 3.37 -1.64
N GLY A 421 -5.12 2.06 -1.85
CA GLY A 421 -6.23 1.15 -2.08
C GLY A 421 -6.54 0.27 -0.87
N GLY A 422 -7.82 -0.11 -0.74
CA GLY A 422 -8.23 -1.18 0.16
C GLY A 422 -7.98 -2.56 -0.45
N SER A 423 -8.00 -3.58 0.40
CA SER A 423 -8.00 -4.99 -0.01
C SER A 423 -9.44 -5.48 -0.21
N PHE A 424 -9.70 -6.15 -1.33
CA PHE A 424 -10.97 -6.79 -1.62
C PHE A 424 -10.79 -8.01 -2.54
N ALA A 425 -11.85 -8.79 -2.73
CA ALA A 425 -11.89 -9.88 -3.68
C ALA A 425 -13.10 -9.73 -4.63
N VAL A 426 -13.06 -10.42 -5.76
CA VAL A 426 -14.20 -10.46 -6.69
C VAL A 426 -15.35 -11.33 -6.15
N ASP A 427 -15.09 -12.06 -5.06
CA ASP A 427 -16.02 -12.93 -4.35
C ASP A 427 -15.91 -12.75 -2.82
N GLY A 428 -16.78 -13.43 -2.07
CA GLY A 428 -16.71 -13.48 -0.61
C GLY A 428 -17.08 -12.17 0.11
N PRO A 429 -16.69 -12.05 1.40
CA PRO A 429 -17.21 -11.02 2.29
C PRO A 429 -16.69 -9.61 1.98
N THR A 430 -15.59 -9.49 1.26
CA THR A 430 -14.97 -8.20 0.91
C THR A 430 -15.47 -7.64 -0.43
N ARG A 431 -16.36 -8.35 -1.14
CA ARG A 431 -17.04 -7.85 -2.34
C ARG A 431 -18.20 -6.94 -1.94
N ARG A 432 -17.92 -5.66 -1.68
CA ARG A 432 -18.90 -4.67 -1.18
C ARG A 432 -18.75 -3.34 -1.91
N GLY A 433 -19.90 -2.67 -2.16
CA GLY A 433 -19.93 -1.35 -2.78
C GLY A 433 -19.41 -1.31 -4.22
N SER A 434 -18.90 -0.16 -4.61
CA SER A 434 -18.19 0.09 -5.88
C SER A 434 -16.84 0.75 -5.56
N PRO A 435 -15.83 -0.02 -5.11
CA PRO A 435 -14.55 0.51 -4.68
C PRO A 435 -13.78 1.15 -5.84
N HIS A 436 -12.82 1.98 -5.51
CA HIS A 436 -11.91 2.56 -6.49
C HIS A 436 -11.06 1.45 -7.16
N PRO A 437 -10.91 1.43 -8.50
CA PRO A 437 -10.13 0.41 -9.20
C PRO A 437 -8.64 0.39 -8.82
N ARG A 438 -8.13 1.44 -8.16
CA ARG A 438 -6.73 1.51 -7.67
C ARG A 438 -6.39 0.35 -6.72
N GLY A 439 -7.36 -0.15 -5.96
CA GLY A 439 -7.17 -1.29 -5.06
C GLY A 439 -6.89 -2.63 -5.77
N ALA A 440 -7.14 -2.73 -7.09
CA ALA A 440 -6.90 -3.94 -7.88
C ALA A 440 -5.98 -3.73 -9.09
N GLY A 441 -5.69 -2.49 -9.49
CA GLY A 441 -5.07 -2.22 -10.79
C GLY A 441 -3.84 -1.31 -10.77
N THR A 442 -3.43 -0.73 -9.67
CA THR A 442 -2.37 0.30 -9.62
C THR A 442 -1.05 -0.13 -10.25
N MET A 443 -0.44 -1.21 -9.78
CA MET A 443 0.87 -1.63 -10.27
C MET A 443 0.80 -2.10 -11.74
N PRO A 444 -0.17 -2.92 -12.16
CA PRO A 444 -0.38 -3.27 -13.56
C PRO A 444 -0.67 -2.06 -14.47
N ARG A 445 -1.42 -1.05 -13.98
CA ARG A 445 -1.68 0.17 -14.75
C ARG A 445 -0.42 0.99 -14.99
N VAL A 446 0.47 1.11 -14.00
CA VAL A 446 1.77 1.77 -14.19
C VAL A 446 2.56 1.03 -15.27
N LEU A 447 2.66 -0.30 -15.20
CA LEU A 447 3.43 -1.10 -16.15
C LEU A 447 2.80 -1.10 -17.57
N GLY A 448 1.47 -1.26 -17.66
CA GLY A 448 0.76 -1.28 -18.94
C GLY A 448 0.63 0.11 -19.56
N ARG A 449 -0.08 1.01 -18.86
CA ARG A 449 -0.46 2.31 -19.40
C ARG A 449 0.71 3.31 -19.41
N PHE A 450 1.41 3.48 -18.29
CA PHE A 450 2.41 4.56 -18.19
C PHE A 450 3.80 4.16 -18.68
N VAL A 451 4.19 2.89 -18.56
CA VAL A 451 5.47 2.40 -19.14
C VAL A 451 5.29 2.02 -20.60
N ARG A 452 4.43 1.01 -20.91
CA ARG A 452 4.35 0.43 -22.27
C ARG A 452 3.66 1.35 -23.28
N GLU A 453 2.49 1.92 -22.93
CA GLU A 453 1.67 2.66 -23.89
C GLU A 453 2.06 4.14 -23.97
N ARG A 454 2.20 4.84 -22.84
CA ARG A 454 2.49 6.27 -22.78
C ARG A 454 3.97 6.60 -22.74
N GLN A 455 4.82 5.65 -22.37
CA GLN A 455 6.28 5.82 -22.24
C GLN A 455 6.66 7.01 -21.33
N ALA A 456 5.85 7.26 -20.28
CA ALA A 456 6.07 8.33 -19.32
C ALA A 456 7.31 8.08 -18.46
N LEU A 457 7.65 6.81 -18.21
CA LEU A 457 8.86 6.39 -17.49
C LEU A 457 9.34 5.04 -18.02
N SER A 458 10.62 4.71 -17.79
CA SER A 458 11.18 3.42 -18.17
C SER A 458 10.66 2.29 -17.28
N LEU A 459 10.72 1.04 -17.77
CA LEU A 459 10.39 -0.13 -16.95
C LEU A 459 11.30 -0.23 -15.71
N ALA A 460 12.59 0.02 -15.86
CA ALA A 460 13.55 -0.02 -14.75
C ALA A 460 13.22 1.02 -13.67
N ASP A 461 12.86 2.25 -14.07
CA ASP A 461 12.48 3.30 -13.14
C ASP A 461 11.14 2.99 -12.45
N ALA A 462 10.15 2.50 -13.19
CA ALA A 462 8.87 2.06 -12.62
C ALA A 462 9.08 0.96 -11.56
N LEU A 463 9.86 -0.07 -11.88
CA LEU A 463 10.16 -1.15 -10.94
C LEU A 463 10.89 -0.62 -9.71
N HIS A 464 11.88 0.28 -9.88
CA HIS A 464 12.56 0.91 -8.75
C HIS A 464 11.59 1.68 -7.83
N LYS A 465 10.65 2.44 -8.40
CA LYS A 465 9.63 3.21 -7.66
C LYS A 465 8.57 2.35 -6.99
N MET A 466 8.41 1.09 -7.41
CA MET A 466 7.48 0.12 -6.84
C MET A 466 8.16 -0.90 -5.91
N THR A 467 9.49 -0.91 -5.79
CA THR A 467 10.22 -1.94 -5.05
C THR A 467 11.25 -1.38 -4.07
N ALA A 468 12.47 -1.11 -4.52
CA ALA A 468 13.57 -0.71 -3.64
C ALA A 468 13.35 0.66 -3.00
N ARG A 469 12.83 1.64 -3.74
CA ARG A 469 12.63 3.00 -3.22
C ARG A 469 11.63 3.04 -2.06
N PRO A 470 10.41 2.46 -2.16
CA PRO A 470 9.50 2.40 -1.01
C PRO A 470 10.04 1.52 0.12
N ALA A 471 10.76 0.42 -0.16
CA ALA A 471 11.36 -0.41 0.86
C ALA A 471 12.43 0.36 1.67
N ASP A 472 13.32 1.10 1.00
CA ASP A 472 14.32 1.95 1.65
C ASP A 472 13.67 3.03 2.49
N ARG A 473 12.62 3.66 1.94
CA ARG A 473 11.86 4.71 2.61
C ARG A 473 11.29 4.27 3.94
N MET A 474 10.78 3.04 3.99
CA MET A 474 10.15 2.43 5.17
C MET A 474 11.10 1.55 5.98
N HIS A 475 12.40 1.62 5.70
CA HIS A 475 13.46 0.84 6.37
C HIS A 475 13.25 -0.68 6.30
N LEU A 476 12.58 -1.19 5.25
CA LEU A 476 12.40 -2.63 5.01
C LEU A 476 13.67 -3.23 4.40
N ARG A 477 14.68 -3.47 5.23
CA ARG A 477 16.07 -3.70 4.81
C ARG A 477 16.31 -4.99 4.02
N ASP A 478 15.45 -5.98 4.16
CA ASP A 478 15.64 -7.30 3.54
C ASP A 478 14.71 -7.54 2.34
N ARG A 479 14.02 -6.50 1.82
CA ARG A 479 13.06 -6.60 0.70
C ARG A 479 13.17 -5.45 -0.28
N GLY A 480 12.37 -5.49 -1.35
CA GLY A 480 12.39 -4.49 -2.42
C GLY A 480 13.56 -4.62 -3.39
N ARG A 481 14.46 -5.60 -3.17
CA ARG A 481 15.56 -5.93 -4.07
C ARG A 481 15.72 -7.43 -4.23
N LEU A 482 16.18 -7.86 -5.42
CA LEU A 482 16.67 -9.21 -5.66
C LEU A 482 18.18 -9.22 -5.51
N ALA A 483 18.67 -9.81 -4.42
CA ALA A 483 20.08 -10.10 -4.17
C ALA A 483 20.17 -11.31 -3.23
N VAL A 484 21.29 -12.04 -3.30
CA VAL A 484 21.52 -13.20 -2.41
C VAL A 484 21.41 -12.75 -0.95
N GLY A 485 20.61 -13.48 -0.17
CA GLY A 485 20.32 -13.19 1.23
C GLY A 485 19.06 -12.35 1.47
N MET A 486 18.54 -11.65 0.47
CA MET A 486 17.27 -10.91 0.57
C MET A 486 16.07 -11.85 0.66
N ALA A 487 14.94 -11.36 1.16
CA ALA A 487 13.69 -12.11 1.20
C ALA A 487 13.28 -12.58 -0.20
N GLY A 488 12.73 -13.77 -0.28
CA GLY A 488 12.24 -14.36 -1.53
C GLY A 488 10.86 -13.82 -1.90
N ASP A 489 10.73 -12.49 -1.97
CA ASP A 489 9.55 -11.79 -2.46
C ASP A 489 9.79 -11.44 -3.93
N VAL A 490 9.06 -12.09 -4.84
CA VAL A 490 9.30 -12.02 -6.28
C VAL A 490 7.98 -11.92 -7.03
N VAL A 491 7.95 -11.12 -8.07
CA VAL A 491 6.88 -11.13 -9.07
C VAL A 491 7.42 -11.50 -10.44
N VAL A 492 6.70 -12.38 -11.13
CA VAL A 492 6.97 -12.79 -12.52
C VAL A 492 5.81 -12.32 -13.37
N PHE A 493 6.09 -11.55 -14.42
CA PHE A 493 5.03 -10.99 -15.27
C PHE A 493 5.44 -10.85 -16.74
N ASP A 494 4.44 -10.82 -17.62
CA ASP A 494 4.59 -10.55 -19.04
C ASP A 494 4.49 -9.04 -19.29
N ALA A 495 5.62 -8.38 -19.58
CA ALA A 495 5.66 -6.93 -19.81
C ALA A 495 4.86 -6.49 -21.06
N ALA A 496 4.64 -7.39 -22.02
CA ALA A 496 3.85 -7.09 -23.20
C ALA A 496 2.33 -7.16 -22.93
N ARG A 497 1.90 -7.89 -21.90
CA ARG A 497 0.48 -8.16 -21.62
C ARG A 497 -0.02 -7.56 -20.31
N VAL A 498 0.86 -7.24 -19.36
CA VAL A 498 0.46 -6.73 -18.05
C VAL A 498 -0.39 -5.47 -18.20
N ALA A 499 -1.58 -5.50 -17.60
CA ALA A 499 -2.53 -4.38 -17.62
C ALA A 499 -3.54 -4.49 -16.48
N ASP A 500 -4.07 -3.34 -16.05
CA ASP A 500 -5.27 -3.27 -15.23
C ASP A 500 -6.52 -3.54 -16.08
N THR A 501 -7.50 -4.19 -15.48
CA THR A 501 -8.81 -4.47 -16.09
C THR A 501 -9.96 -3.85 -15.32
N ALA A 502 -9.71 -3.55 -14.02
CA ALA A 502 -10.68 -2.89 -13.17
C ALA A 502 -10.96 -1.46 -13.64
N THR A 503 -12.24 -1.10 -13.69
CA THR A 503 -12.71 0.24 -14.08
C THR A 503 -13.62 0.83 -13.00
N PHE A 504 -13.87 2.13 -13.04
CA PHE A 504 -14.84 2.78 -12.13
C PHE A 504 -16.27 2.23 -12.25
N ALA A 505 -16.64 1.71 -13.42
CA ALA A 505 -17.94 1.08 -13.65
C ALA A 505 -17.96 -0.40 -13.26
N ASN A 506 -16.82 -1.08 -13.32
CA ASN A 506 -16.67 -2.49 -12.97
C ASN A 506 -15.35 -2.71 -12.21
N PRO A 507 -15.30 -2.39 -10.90
CA PRO A 507 -14.07 -2.42 -10.12
C PRO A 507 -13.63 -3.82 -9.70
N PHE A 508 -14.54 -4.81 -9.68
CA PHE A 508 -14.26 -6.17 -9.23
C PHE A 508 -13.67 -7.03 -10.36
N GLN A 509 -12.46 -6.65 -10.80
CA GLN A 509 -11.70 -7.40 -11.80
C GLN A 509 -10.23 -7.48 -11.36
N TYR A 510 -9.61 -8.65 -11.61
CA TYR A 510 -8.18 -8.83 -11.38
C TYR A 510 -7.38 -8.47 -12.63
N PRO A 511 -6.16 -7.94 -12.47
CA PRO A 511 -5.30 -7.58 -13.60
C PRO A 511 -4.89 -8.82 -14.42
N VAL A 512 -4.38 -8.57 -15.62
CA VAL A 512 -3.81 -9.60 -16.49
C VAL A 512 -2.29 -9.46 -16.58
N GLY A 513 -1.62 -10.54 -17.01
CA GLY A 513 -0.19 -10.52 -17.30
C GLY A 513 0.73 -10.80 -16.11
N ILE A 514 0.21 -10.97 -14.88
CA ILE A 514 0.99 -11.47 -13.72
C ILE A 514 0.98 -12.99 -13.76
N ALA A 515 2.14 -13.61 -13.98
CA ALA A 515 2.29 -15.06 -14.10
C ALA A 515 2.45 -15.75 -12.73
N ALA A 516 3.25 -15.17 -11.84
CA ALA A 516 3.42 -15.70 -10.48
C ALA A 516 3.80 -14.59 -9.49
N VAL A 517 3.36 -14.78 -8.24
CA VAL A 517 3.76 -13.94 -7.11
C VAL A 517 4.24 -14.84 -5.99
N ILE A 518 5.44 -14.58 -5.52
CA ILE A 518 6.12 -15.32 -4.46
C ILE A 518 6.29 -14.38 -3.27
N VAL A 519 5.90 -14.82 -2.09
CA VAL A 519 6.02 -14.07 -0.84
C VAL A 519 6.80 -14.92 0.17
N ASN A 520 7.85 -14.38 0.75
CA ASN A 520 8.72 -15.08 1.70
C ASN A 520 9.18 -16.46 1.17
N GLY A 521 9.39 -16.59 -0.16
CA GLY A 521 9.86 -17.80 -0.82
C GLY A 521 8.78 -18.83 -1.13
N VAL A 522 7.52 -18.56 -0.83
CA VAL A 522 6.37 -19.44 -1.11
C VAL A 522 5.56 -18.87 -2.27
N VAL A 523 5.20 -19.69 -3.24
CA VAL A 523 4.33 -19.29 -4.34
C VAL A 523 2.93 -19.03 -3.80
N ALA A 524 2.54 -17.75 -3.74
CA ALA A 524 1.24 -17.32 -3.24
C ALA A 524 0.18 -17.30 -4.35
N VAL A 525 0.57 -16.87 -5.56
CA VAL A 525 -0.31 -16.85 -6.75
C VAL A 525 0.48 -17.39 -7.94
N ARG A 526 -0.16 -18.22 -8.76
CA ARG A 526 0.38 -18.71 -10.03
C ARG A 526 -0.76 -18.84 -11.06
N GLU A 527 -0.55 -18.28 -12.25
CA GLU A 527 -1.51 -18.36 -13.38
C GLU A 527 -2.94 -17.92 -12.98
N GLY A 528 -3.04 -16.94 -12.09
CA GLY A 528 -4.33 -16.46 -11.57
C GLY A 528 -4.97 -17.33 -10.49
N GLU A 529 -4.31 -18.40 -10.01
CA GLU A 529 -4.78 -19.23 -8.90
C GLU A 529 -4.10 -18.81 -7.59
N HIS A 530 -4.87 -18.64 -6.52
CA HIS A 530 -4.38 -18.38 -5.16
C HIS A 530 -4.02 -19.71 -4.50
N LEU A 531 -2.78 -19.83 -4.01
CA LEU A 531 -2.23 -21.09 -3.51
C LEU A 531 -1.90 -21.08 -2.03
N ALA A 532 -1.49 -19.96 -1.46
CA ALA A 532 -1.02 -19.89 -0.06
C ALA A 532 -1.07 -18.47 0.52
N ASN A 533 -1.07 -18.38 1.84
CA ASN A 533 -1.00 -17.14 2.62
C ASN A 533 0.33 -17.07 3.41
N PRO A 534 1.47 -16.76 2.79
CA PRO A 534 2.77 -16.80 3.44
C PRO A 534 3.23 -15.46 4.01
N GLY A 535 2.39 -14.44 4.03
CA GLY A 535 2.72 -13.11 4.53
C GLY A 535 2.90 -13.07 6.05
N ARG A 536 3.49 -12.00 6.51
CA ARG A 536 3.74 -11.76 7.94
C ARG A 536 3.77 -10.27 8.25
N VAL A 537 3.62 -9.92 9.52
CA VAL A 537 3.87 -8.55 9.97
C VAL A 537 5.38 -8.29 10.01
N LEU A 538 5.79 -7.11 9.52
CA LEU A 538 7.17 -6.65 9.50
C LEU A 538 7.40 -5.62 10.61
N ARG A 539 8.61 -5.62 11.17
CA ARG A 539 9.07 -4.68 12.21
C ARG A 539 10.30 -3.91 11.77
#